data_28f9c5692a8a5a9784693526f86f4957
#
_entry.id   28f9c5692a8a5a9784693526f86f4957
#
_cell.length_a   1.000
_cell.length_b   1.000
_cell.length_c   1.000
_cell.angle_alpha   90.00
_cell.angle_beta   90.00
_cell.angle_gamma   90.00
#
_symmetry.space_group_name_H-M   'P 1'
#
loop_
_entity.id
_entity.type
_entity.pdbx_description
1 polymer ?
#
loop_
_entity_poly.entity_id
_entity_poly.type
_entity_poly.pdbx_seq_one_letter_code
_entity_poly.pdbx_strand_id
1 'polypeptide(L)'
;MTQFYDILDKIKDRLRTNPNVFSVTYGDITKVDLDKTTIFPLSHLNISNAIIGEHTVSFTLQLLCVDIVDYNKDSSPDDEFYGNDNMQDILNTQLQVVNDVIAQLRRGTLFTDRLQVLGDVTVQPFMDRFENELAGWGADNIIEMPNDISIC
;
A
#
# COMPACT_ATOMS: atom_id res chain seq x y z
N MET A 1 -21.70 -11.01 8.39
CA MET A 1 -20.89 -9.78 8.26
C MET A 1 -19.77 -9.99 7.26
N THR A 2 -19.75 -9.20 6.21
CA THR A 2 -18.80 -9.38 5.11
C THR A 2 -17.80 -8.21 4.96
N GLN A 3 -17.91 -7.18 5.80
CA GLN A 3 -17.15 -5.94 5.66
C GLN A 3 -15.64 -6.14 5.63
N PHE A 4 -15.12 -7.06 6.43
CA PHE A 4 -13.69 -7.33 6.44
C PHE A 4 -13.19 -7.90 5.11
N TYR A 5 -13.92 -8.87 4.55
CA TYR A 5 -13.62 -9.42 3.24
C TYR A 5 -13.75 -8.34 2.16
N ASP A 6 -14.82 -7.54 2.22
CA ASP A 6 -15.06 -6.50 1.22
C ASP A 6 -13.91 -5.50 1.17
N ILE A 7 -13.44 -5.03 2.31
CA ILE A 7 -12.29 -4.12 2.37
C ILE A 7 -11.06 -4.75 1.76
N LEU A 8 -10.67 -5.93 2.24
CA LEU A 8 -9.44 -6.56 1.78
C LEU A 8 -9.51 -6.92 0.30
N ASP A 9 -10.59 -7.56 -0.12
CA ASP A 9 -10.70 -8.05 -1.49
C ASP A 9 -10.77 -6.91 -2.50
N LYS A 10 -11.53 -5.86 -2.21
CA LYS A 10 -11.66 -4.72 -3.11
C LYS A 10 -10.37 -3.92 -3.22
N ILE A 11 -9.67 -3.73 -2.12
CA ILE A 11 -8.38 -3.03 -2.15
C ILE A 11 -7.32 -3.88 -2.85
N LYS A 12 -7.27 -5.18 -2.59
CA LYS A 12 -6.37 -6.10 -3.31
C LYS A 12 -6.64 -6.10 -4.81
N ASP A 13 -7.90 -6.15 -5.20
CA ASP A 13 -8.27 -6.13 -6.61
C ASP A 13 -7.84 -4.82 -7.27
N ARG A 14 -8.05 -3.71 -6.59
CA ARG A 14 -7.60 -2.42 -7.10
C ARG A 14 -6.08 -2.36 -7.26
N LEU A 15 -5.33 -2.85 -6.29
CA LEU A 15 -3.87 -2.91 -6.38
C LEU A 15 -3.41 -3.81 -7.52
N ARG A 16 -4.05 -4.95 -7.71
CA ARG A 16 -3.68 -5.89 -8.79
C ARG A 16 -3.92 -5.32 -10.19
N THR A 17 -4.82 -4.36 -10.34
CA THR A 17 -5.03 -3.69 -11.63
C THR A 17 -3.98 -2.65 -11.97
N ASN A 18 -3.16 -2.25 -10.99
CA ASN A 18 -2.12 -1.26 -11.19
C ASN A 18 -0.89 -1.93 -11.85
N PRO A 19 -0.40 -1.42 -12.99
CA PRO A 19 0.75 -2.03 -13.66
C PRO A 19 2.05 -1.91 -12.87
N ASN A 20 2.11 -1.05 -11.87
CA ASN A 20 3.28 -0.86 -11.00
C ASN A 20 3.24 -1.75 -9.76
N VAL A 21 2.32 -2.69 -9.69
CA VAL A 21 2.19 -3.67 -8.60
C VAL A 21 2.33 -5.06 -9.17
N PHE A 22 3.26 -5.84 -8.64
CA PHE A 22 3.44 -7.23 -9.02
C PHE A 22 2.80 -8.19 -8.01
N SER A 23 3.03 -7.97 -6.72
CA SER A 23 2.51 -8.82 -5.65
C SER A 23 1.70 -8.00 -4.64
N VAL A 24 0.63 -8.59 -4.14
CA VAL A 24 -0.18 -8.05 -3.04
C VAL A 24 -0.21 -9.08 -1.92
N THR A 25 0.24 -8.68 -0.74
CA THR A 25 0.28 -9.54 0.45
C THR A 25 -0.49 -8.91 1.60
N TYR A 26 -0.84 -9.73 2.58
CA TYR A 26 -1.58 -9.29 3.77
C TYR A 26 -1.02 -9.95 5.02
N GLY A 27 -1.05 -9.23 6.11
CA GLY A 27 -0.73 -9.72 7.43
C GLY A 27 0.55 -9.13 8.00
N ASP A 28 1.31 -9.94 8.72
CA ASP A 28 2.56 -9.50 9.32
C ASP A 28 3.67 -9.45 8.27
N ILE A 29 4.26 -8.26 8.09
CA ILE A 29 5.33 -8.05 7.12
C ILE A 29 6.56 -8.92 7.40
N THR A 30 6.79 -9.31 8.65
CA THR A 30 7.93 -10.16 9.01
C THR A 30 7.82 -11.57 8.45
N LYS A 31 6.62 -11.99 8.06
CA LYS A 31 6.37 -13.30 7.43
C LYS A 31 6.51 -13.28 5.92
N VAL A 32 6.70 -12.11 5.33
CA VAL A 32 6.96 -11.96 3.91
C VAL A 32 8.46 -12.11 3.68
N ASP A 33 8.85 -12.95 2.74
CA ASP A 33 10.26 -13.11 2.38
C ASP A 33 10.72 -11.96 1.49
N LEU A 34 11.19 -10.89 2.13
CA LEU A 34 11.62 -9.67 1.45
C LEU A 34 12.95 -9.83 0.71
N ASP A 35 13.63 -10.95 0.88
CA ASP A 35 14.86 -11.24 0.14
C ASP A 35 14.60 -11.81 -1.26
N LYS A 36 13.36 -12.23 -1.54
CA LYS A 36 12.98 -12.69 -2.88
C LYS A 36 12.82 -11.51 -3.82
N THR A 37 13.59 -11.53 -4.91
CA THR A 37 13.50 -10.48 -5.94
C THR A 37 12.25 -10.59 -6.80
N THR A 38 11.64 -11.77 -6.87
CA THR A 38 10.52 -12.06 -7.78
C THR A 38 9.17 -11.53 -7.29
N ILE A 39 9.08 -11.04 -6.05
CA ILE A 39 7.82 -10.54 -5.49
C ILE A 39 7.63 -9.03 -5.70
N PHE A 40 8.64 -8.32 -6.14
CA PHE A 40 8.60 -6.86 -6.28
C PHE A 40 8.21 -6.41 -7.69
N PRO A 41 7.54 -5.25 -7.83
CA PRO A 41 7.04 -4.34 -6.79
C PRO A 41 5.97 -4.96 -5.90
N LEU A 42 6.07 -4.76 -4.59
CA LEU A 42 5.21 -5.36 -3.58
C LEU A 42 4.30 -4.31 -2.94
N SER A 43 3.02 -4.63 -2.84
CA SER A 43 2.08 -3.89 -1.99
C SER A 43 1.63 -4.79 -0.85
N HIS A 44 1.83 -4.34 0.37
CA HIS A 44 1.51 -5.11 1.57
C HIS A 44 0.44 -4.39 2.39
N LEU A 45 -0.56 -5.15 2.80
CA LEU A 45 -1.70 -4.66 3.56
C LEU A 45 -1.72 -5.29 4.95
N ASN A 46 -2.05 -4.49 5.95
CA ASN A 46 -2.34 -4.98 7.28
C ASN A 46 -3.45 -4.14 7.92
N ILE A 47 -4.38 -4.80 8.59
CA ILE A 47 -5.41 -4.13 9.39
C ILE A 47 -5.03 -4.28 10.85
N SER A 48 -4.73 -3.16 11.52
CA SER A 48 -4.25 -3.15 12.90
C SER A 48 -5.37 -3.15 13.92
N ASN A 49 -6.50 -2.53 13.61
CA ASN A 49 -7.67 -2.55 14.49
C ASN A 49 -8.96 -2.28 13.73
N ALA A 50 -10.09 -2.48 14.42
CA ALA A 50 -11.41 -2.12 13.93
C ALA A 50 -12.19 -1.41 15.05
N ILE A 51 -13.01 -0.42 14.68
CA ILE A 51 -13.91 0.28 15.59
C ILE A 51 -15.32 0.05 15.09
N ILE A 52 -16.14 -0.58 15.92
CA ILE A 52 -17.52 -0.90 15.60
C ILE A 52 -18.42 0.15 16.24
N GLY A 53 -19.04 0.96 15.41
CA GLY A 53 -20.03 1.93 15.81
C GLY A 53 -21.44 1.44 15.52
N GLU A 54 -22.43 2.23 15.90
CA GLU A 54 -23.83 1.90 15.67
C GLU A 54 -24.17 1.88 14.18
N HIS A 55 -23.64 2.84 13.43
CA HIS A 55 -23.98 3.02 12.01
C HIS A 55 -22.80 2.74 11.08
N THR A 56 -21.60 2.69 11.60
CA THR A 56 -20.38 2.53 10.81
C THR A 56 -19.42 1.56 11.45
N VAL A 57 -18.58 0.94 10.62
CA VAL A 57 -17.41 0.18 11.04
C VAL A 57 -16.19 0.80 10.40
N SER A 58 -15.18 1.10 11.21
CA SER A 58 -13.94 1.69 10.75
C SER A 58 -12.78 0.73 10.95
N PHE A 59 -11.88 0.68 9.99
CA PHE A 59 -10.67 -0.15 10.06
C PHE A 59 -9.43 0.73 9.88
N THR A 60 -8.41 0.51 10.68
CA THR A 60 -7.11 1.13 10.46
C THR A 60 -6.30 0.23 9.52
N LEU A 61 -6.09 0.72 8.31
CA LEU A 61 -5.35 0.04 7.26
C LEU A 61 -3.93 0.58 7.19
N GLN A 62 -2.97 -0.32 7.23
CA GLN A 62 -1.58 -0.03 6.93
C GLN A 62 -1.27 -0.53 5.52
N LEU A 63 -0.82 0.37 4.66
CA LEU A 63 -0.46 0.08 3.27
C LEU A 63 1.02 0.37 3.09
N LEU A 64 1.76 -0.61 2.60
CA LEU A 64 3.18 -0.48 2.28
C LEU A 64 3.38 -0.81 0.81
N CYS A 65 3.91 0.14 0.04
CA CYS A 65 4.24 -0.06 -1.37
C CYS A 65 5.73 0.14 -1.57
N VAL A 66 6.44 -0.92 -1.94
CA VAL A 66 7.89 -0.95 -2.02
C VAL A 66 8.39 -1.65 -3.28
N ASP A 67 9.59 -1.29 -3.69
CA ASP A 67 10.31 -1.95 -4.78
C ASP A 67 11.80 -2.03 -4.44
N ILE A 68 12.53 -2.82 -5.21
CA ILE A 68 13.97 -3.01 -5.03
C ILE A 68 14.73 -1.84 -5.63
N VAL A 69 15.64 -1.27 -4.85
CA VAL A 69 16.59 -0.27 -5.33
C VAL A 69 17.72 -0.97 -6.07
N ASP A 70 17.94 -0.57 -7.29
CA ASP A 70 19.03 -1.05 -8.11
C ASP A 70 20.19 -0.04 -8.06
N TYR A 71 21.30 -0.46 -7.43
CA TYR A 71 22.51 0.33 -7.41
C TYR A 71 23.38 0.01 -8.62
N ASN A 72 23.59 0.98 -9.46
CA ASN A 72 24.56 0.86 -10.55
C ASN A 72 25.97 1.08 -9.99
N LYS A 73 26.66 -0.02 -9.70
CA LYS A 73 28.03 0.02 -9.16
C LYS A 73 29.06 0.46 -10.19
N ASP A 74 28.70 0.42 -11.45
CA ASP A 74 29.57 0.80 -12.56
C ASP A 74 29.39 2.26 -12.98
N SER A 75 28.52 3.01 -12.29
CA SER A 75 28.29 4.43 -12.56
C SER A 75 29.55 5.25 -12.30
N SER A 76 29.81 6.21 -13.18
CA SER A 76 30.88 7.18 -13.02
C SER A 76 30.58 8.17 -11.90
N PRO A 77 31.58 8.65 -11.13
CA PRO A 77 31.37 9.74 -10.17
C PRO A 77 30.83 11.04 -10.76
N ASP A 78 30.95 11.20 -12.08
CA ASP A 78 30.42 12.36 -12.81
C ASP A 78 28.91 12.22 -13.12
N ASP A 79 28.33 11.04 -12.93
CA ASP A 79 26.91 10.81 -13.12
C ASP A 79 26.10 11.48 -12.01
N GLU A 80 24.98 12.12 -12.36
CA GLU A 80 24.13 12.86 -11.43
C GLU A 80 23.58 11.99 -10.31
N PHE A 81 23.27 10.73 -10.60
CA PHE A 81 22.68 9.77 -9.66
C PHE A 81 23.63 8.60 -9.36
N TYR A 82 24.88 8.90 -9.15
CA TYR A 82 25.89 7.88 -8.86
C TYR A 82 25.51 6.96 -7.69
N GLY A 83 25.46 5.66 -7.94
CA GLY A 83 25.20 4.64 -6.95
C GLY A 83 23.74 4.53 -6.48
N ASN A 84 22.81 5.27 -7.11
CA ASN A 84 21.42 5.38 -6.64
C ASN A 84 20.45 5.65 -7.80
N ASP A 85 20.64 4.94 -8.90
CA ASP A 85 20.07 5.30 -10.19
C ASP A 85 18.55 5.28 -10.25
N ASN A 86 17.87 4.38 -9.50
CA ASN A 86 16.43 4.23 -9.60
C ASN A 86 15.65 4.59 -8.31
N MET A 87 16.33 5.10 -7.27
CA MET A 87 15.67 5.43 -6.00
C MET A 87 14.54 6.45 -6.20
N GLN A 88 14.82 7.51 -6.94
CA GLN A 88 13.84 8.56 -7.20
C GLN A 88 12.65 8.05 -8.01
N ASP A 89 12.92 7.21 -9.01
CA ASP A 89 11.88 6.61 -9.83
C ASP A 89 10.99 5.68 -9.01
N ILE A 90 11.58 4.88 -8.12
CA ILE A 90 10.85 4.01 -7.22
C ILE A 90 9.96 4.82 -6.27
N LEU A 91 10.51 5.85 -5.64
CA LEU A 91 9.72 6.69 -4.74
C LEU A 91 8.55 7.36 -5.46
N ASN A 92 8.78 7.88 -6.66
CA ASN A 92 7.71 8.47 -7.45
C ASN A 92 6.64 7.43 -7.84
N THR A 93 7.05 6.28 -8.33
CA THR A 93 6.13 5.22 -8.79
C THR A 93 5.30 4.65 -7.63
N GLN A 94 5.94 4.34 -6.52
CA GLN A 94 5.23 3.78 -5.37
C GLN A 94 4.31 4.80 -4.70
N LEU A 95 4.67 6.08 -4.70
CA LEU A 95 3.76 7.13 -4.25
C LEU A 95 2.51 7.21 -5.12
N GLN A 96 2.64 7.04 -6.44
CA GLN A 96 1.49 6.98 -7.34
C GLN A 96 0.59 5.79 -7.03
N VAL A 97 1.13 4.63 -6.68
CA VAL A 97 0.33 3.46 -6.28
C VAL A 97 -0.49 3.78 -5.04
N VAL A 98 0.13 4.34 -4.01
CA VAL A 98 -0.57 4.75 -2.78
C VAL A 98 -1.65 5.79 -3.09
N ASN A 99 -1.30 6.81 -3.86
CA ASN A 99 -2.25 7.87 -4.22
C ASN A 99 -3.43 7.35 -5.04
N ASP A 100 -3.21 6.36 -5.91
CA ASP A 100 -4.31 5.74 -6.65
C ASP A 100 -5.33 5.08 -5.71
N VAL A 101 -4.88 4.30 -4.75
CA VAL A 101 -5.76 3.65 -3.77
C VAL A 101 -6.54 4.70 -2.98
N ILE A 102 -5.86 5.74 -2.47
CA ILE A 102 -6.50 6.80 -1.70
C ILE A 102 -7.52 7.57 -2.56
N ALA A 103 -7.18 7.89 -3.80
CA ALA A 103 -8.09 8.57 -4.71
C ALA A 103 -9.35 7.73 -5.00
N GLN A 104 -9.21 6.42 -5.17
CA GLN A 104 -10.36 5.54 -5.36
C GLN A 104 -11.26 5.47 -4.13
N LEU A 105 -10.68 5.56 -2.93
CA LEU A 105 -11.44 5.61 -1.67
C LEU A 105 -12.17 6.93 -1.47
N ARG A 106 -11.67 8.03 -2.03
CA ARG A 106 -12.28 9.36 -1.88
C ARG A 106 -13.36 9.65 -2.89
N ARG A 107 -13.19 9.22 -4.13
CA ARG A 107 -14.06 9.66 -5.25
C ARG A 107 -14.12 8.69 -6.42
N GLY A 108 -13.60 7.49 -6.26
CA GLY A 108 -13.54 6.50 -7.33
C GLY A 108 -14.43 5.28 -7.08
N THR A 109 -14.00 4.15 -7.61
CA THR A 109 -14.75 2.89 -7.53
C THR A 109 -14.90 2.37 -6.11
N LEU A 110 -13.88 2.51 -5.27
CA LEU A 110 -13.95 2.08 -3.87
C LEU A 110 -14.93 2.94 -3.07
N PHE A 111 -14.98 4.24 -3.35
CA PHE A 111 -15.96 5.13 -2.74
C PHE A 111 -17.40 4.74 -3.16
N THR A 112 -17.60 4.40 -4.42
CA THR A 112 -18.90 3.93 -4.93
C THR A 112 -19.33 2.63 -4.25
N ASP A 113 -18.38 1.78 -3.88
CA ASP A 113 -18.61 0.55 -3.13
C ASP A 113 -18.76 0.78 -1.61
N ARG A 114 -18.94 2.03 -1.19
CA ARG A 114 -19.16 2.46 0.21
C ARG A 114 -17.91 2.35 1.10
N LEU A 115 -16.74 2.25 0.53
CA LEU A 115 -15.48 2.34 1.26
C LEU A 115 -14.96 3.77 1.15
N GLN A 116 -14.77 4.46 2.27
CA GLN A 116 -14.22 5.80 2.24
C GLN A 116 -13.08 5.96 3.24
N VAL A 117 -12.09 6.77 2.87
CA VAL A 117 -11.01 7.14 3.76
C VAL A 117 -11.42 8.38 4.57
N LEU A 118 -11.12 8.37 5.86
CA LEU A 118 -11.38 9.49 6.76
C LEU A 118 -10.16 10.40 6.84
N GLY A 119 -10.38 11.70 6.62
CA GLY A 119 -9.37 12.73 6.79
C GLY A 119 -8.23 12.67 5.77
N ASP A 120 -7.18 13.39 6.07
CA ASP A 120 -5.96 13.40 5.28
C ASP A 120 -5.09 12.19 5.63
N VAL A 121 -4.40 11.65 4.63
CA VAL A 121 -3.52 10.50 4.80
C VAL A 121 -2.08 10.97 4.75
N THR A 122 -1.35 10.74 5.85
CA THR A 122 0.08 11.00 5.89
C THR A 122 0.83 9.79 5.39
N VAL A 123 1.70 10.00 4.43
CA VAL A 123 2.50 8.96 3.80
C VAL A 123 3.96 9.18 4.16
N GLN A 124 4.62 8.15 4.65
CA GLN A 124 6.02 8.22 5.07
C GLN A 124 6.90 7.39 4.16
N PRO A 125 8.11 7.86 3.81
CA PRO A 125 9.02 7.07 3.03
C PRO A 125 9.51 5.87 3.84
N PHE A 126 9.59 4.74 3.17
CA PHE A 126 10.13 3.51 3.71
C PHE A 126 11.43 3.18 2.98
N MET A 127 12.51 2.98 3.72
CA MET A 127 13.78 2.51 3.19
C MET A 127 14.33 1.49 4.18
N ASP A 128 14.62 0.30 3.70
CA ASP A 128 15.19 -0.75 4.53
C ASP A 128 16.24 -1.53 3.74
N ARG A 129 17.21 -2.04 4.46
CA ARG A 129 18.28 -2.85 3.91
C ARG A 129 18.15 -4.27 4.43
N PHE A 130 17.66 -5.11 3.56
CA PHE A 130 17.83 -6.54 3.62
C PHE A 130 18.97 -6.94 2.69
N GLU A 131 19.06 -8.16 2.24
CA GLU A 131 19.95 -8.52 1.13
C GLU A 131 19.66 -7.68 -0.11
N ASN A 132 18.37 -7.37 -0.33
CA ASN A 132 17.95 -6.39 -1.32
C ASN A 132 17.58 -5.08 -0.59
N GLU A 133 18.08 -3.96 -1.09
CA GLU A 133 17.66 -2.67 -0.58
C GLU A 133 16.28 -2.32 -1.12
N LEU A 134 15.38 -1.92 -0.23
CA LEU A 134 14.00 -1.60 -0.55
C LEU A 134 13.72 -0.13 -0.32
N ALA A 135 12.92 0.45 -1.18
CA ALA A 135 12.40 1.80 -1.01
C ALA A 135 10.94 1.86 -1.42
N GLY A 136 10.21 2.76 -0.80
CA GLY A 136 8.80 2.97 -1.12
C GLY A 136 8.13 3.85 -0.09
N TRP A 137 6.82 3.66 0.10
CA TRP A 137 6.00 4.47 0.98
C TRP A 137 5.10 3.61 1.86
N GLY A 138 4.99 4.02 3.11
CA GLY A 138 4.02 3.47 4.05
C GLY A 138 2.94 4.49 4.37
N ALA A 139 1.69 4.06 4.41
CA ALA A 139 0.55 4.90 4.73
C ALA A 139 -0.34 4.22 5.77
N ASP A 140 -0.69 4.94 6.82
CA ASP A 140 -1.71 4.54 7.78
C ASP A 140 -2.96 5.36 7.51
N ASN A 141 -4.08 4.70 7.26
CA ASN A 141 -5.34 5.39 7.01
C ASN A 141 -6.50 4.67 7.68
N ILE A 142 -7.55 5.43 7.94
CA ILE A 142 -8.79 4.90 8.50
C ILE A 142 -9.81 4.79 7.39
N ILE A 143 -10.29 3.58 7.15
CA ILE A 143 -11.33 3.28 6.16
C ILE A 143 -12.63 3.02 6.90
N GLU A 144 -13.67 3.75 6.53
CA GLU A 144 -15.00 3.64 7.12
C GLU A 144 -15.97 3.06 6.10
N MET A 145 -16.85 2.22 6.59
CA MET A 145 -17.97 1.70 5.80
C MET A 145 -19.22 1.59 6.66
N PRO A 146 -20.42 1.57 6.05
CA PRO A 146 -21.66 1.40 6.80
C PRO A 146 -21.68 0.08 7.55
N ASN A 147 -22.20 0.12 8.79
CA ASN A 147 -22.52 -1.10 9.53
C ASN A 147 -23.89 -1.59 9.08
N ASP A 148 -23.92 -2.63 8.27
CA ASP A 148 -25.14 -3.15 7.63
C ASP A 148 -25.73 -4.37 8.36
N ILE A 149 -25.26 -4.66 9.57
CA ILE A 149 -25.88 -5.72 10.37
C ILE A 149 -27.24 -5.26 10.83
N SER A 150 -28.28 -5.98 10.41
CA SER A 150 -29.62 -5.79 10.94
C SER A 150 -29.92 -6.83 12.00
N ILE A 151 -30.47 -6.35 13.11
CA ILE A 151 -31.00 -7.20 14.19
C ILE A 151 -32.52 -7.16 14.07
N CYS A 152 -33.07 -8.26 13.67
CA CYS A 152 -34.52 -8.42 13.58
C CYS A 152 -35.07 -9.22 14.77
#